data_740e901a4b83e518a0d9eaea883ee621
#
_entry.id   740e901a4b83e518a0d9eaea883ee621
#
_cell.length_a   1.000
_cell.length_b   1.000
_cell.length_c   1.000
_cell.angle_alpha   90.00
_cell.angle_beta   90.00
_cell.angle_gamma   90.00
#
_symmetry.space_group_name_H-M   'P 1'
#
loop_
_entity.id
_entity.type
_entity.pdbx_description
1 polymer ?
#
loop_
_entity_poly.entity_id
_entity_poly.type
_entity_poly.pdbx_seq_one_letter_code
_entity_poly.pdbx_strand_id
1 'polypeptide(L)'
;MFKIETVKVDPKLYENHSKYKRLDSTEAAAKHLVFSQGKYMYLGAGAYGTVYGCSDTNIVYKIGDTELNTSYLSYVRELSRLKEPNKFLPTIYGCKIFKYGRESHFVVAMERLRPGSGHAFYNAADKFGEILQHDETETNTSDLLGIQQIMPKTVIDAVKVLKRAYKRASSKNMDAEWDLHHGNFMMRGKNEIVITDPIA
;
A
#
# COMPACT_ATOMS: atom_id res chain seq x y z
N MET A 1 -8.23 13.64 1.25
CA MET A 1 -6.78 13.73 1.56
C MET A 1 -6.58 13.38 3.03
N PHE A 2 -5.75 12.40 3.36
CA PHE A 2 -5.41 12.03 4.74
C PHE A 2 -3.98 12.47 5.08
N LYS A 3 -3.65 12.57 6.37
CA LYS A 3 -2.30 12.87 6.84
C LYS A 3 -1.58 11.58 7.25
N ILE A 4 -0.27 11.54 6.99
CA ILE A 4 0.61 10.54 7.60
C ILE A 4 1.08 11.11 8.92
N GLU A 5 0.66 10.50 10.02
CA GLU A 5 0.99 10.94 11.38
C GLU A 5 2.18 10.13 11.91
N THR A 6 3.09 10.79 12.62
CA THR A 6 4.17 10.12 13.35
C THR A 6 3.88 10.19 14.84
N VAL A 7 3.87 9.04 15.51
CA VAL A 7 3.63 8.88 16.94
C VAL A 7 4.93 8.40 17.58
N LYS A 8 5.43 9.13 18.57
CA LYS A 8 6.53 8.66 19.42
C LYS A 8 5.95 7.70 20.46
N VAL A 9 6.48 6.51 20.53
CA VAL A 9 6.06 5.50 21.50
C VAL A 9 6.74 5.77 22.83
N ASP A 10 5.97 5.87 23.92
CA ASP A 10 6.51 5.88 25.27
C ASP A 10 6.72 4.42 25.73
N PRO A 11 7.98 4.02 26.01
CA PRO A 11 8.28 2.66 26.45
C PRO A 11 7.50 2.23 27.68
N LYS A 12 7.26 3.15 28.61
CA LYS A 12 6.57 2.87 29.89
C LYS A 12 5.13 2.40 29.72
N LEU A 13 4.49 2.73 28.60
CA LEU A 13 3.13 2.30 28.29
C LEU A 13 3.07 0.79 27.98
N TYR A 14 4.20 0.16 27.62
CA TYR A 14 4.24 -1.23 27.13
C TYR A 14 5.02 -2.19 28.03
N GLU A 15 5.80 -1.68 29.00
CA GLU A 15 6.55 -2.52 29.97
C GLU A 15 5.66 -3.43 30.82
N ASN A 16 4.40 -3.06 31.04
CA ASN A 16 3.46 -3.78 31.90
C ASN A 16 2.55 -4.77 31.18
N HIS A 17 2.61 -4.87 29.85
CA HIS A 17 1.79 -5.83 29.11
C HIS A 17 2.50 -7.18 28.96
N SER A 18 2.43 -8.01 30.01
CA SER A 18 3.02 -9.36 30.11
C SER A 18 2.64 -10.35 28.99
N LYS A 19 1.60 -10.06 28.21
CA LYS A 19 1.16 -10.86 27.05
C LYS A 19 2.03 -10.69 25.79
N TYR A 20 2.84 -9.63 25.70
CA TYR A 20 3.57 -9.27 24.47
C TYR A 20 5.08 -9.28 24.62
N LYS A 21 5.62 -10.09 25.51
CA LYS A 21 7.05 -10.20 25.87
C LYS A 21 8.03 -10.49 24.73
N ARG A 22 7.60 -10.59 23.50
CA ARG A 22 8.45 -10.90 22.33
C ARG A 22 8.35 -9.94 21.16
N LEU A 23 7.52 -8.89 21.25
CA LEU A 23 7.40 -7.90 20.19
C LEU A 23 8.26 -6.71 20.57
N ASP A 24 8.92 -6.10 19.59
CA ASP A 24 9.53 -4.80 19.80
C ASP A 24 8.44 -3.77 20.19
N SER A 25 8.84 -2.68 20.83
CA SER A 25 7.91 -1.71 21.39
C SER A 25 7.05 -1.02 20.32
N THR A 26 7.60 -0.84 19.10
CA THR A 26 6.89 -0.17 18.00
C THR A 26 5.89 -1.09 17.32
N GLU A 27 6.22 -2.36 17.14
CA GLU A 27 5.28 -3.36 16.62
C GLU A 27 4.13 -3.60 17.60
N ALA A 28 4.43 -3.69 18.91
CA ALA A 28 3.43 -3.83 19.96
C ALA A 28 2.47 -2.63 19.98
N ALA A 29 2.99 -1.39 19.83
CA ALA A 29 2.18 -0.19 19.75
C ALA A 29 1.27 -0.18 18.51
N ALA A 30 1.81 -0.58 17.36
CA ALA A 30 1.07 -0.68 16.11
C ALA A 30 -0.07 -1.71 16.24
N LYS A 31 0.21 -2.89 16.79
CA LYS A 31 -0.79 -3.94 17.03
C LYS A 31 -1.82 -3.52 18.06
N HIS A 32 -1.41 -2.85 19.14
CA HIS A 32 -2.33 -2.35 20.16
C HIS A 32 -3.34 -1.35 19.56
N LEU A 33 -2.88 -0.44 18.71
CA LEU A 33 -3.78 0.50 18.04
C LEU A 33 -4.86 -0.22 17.22
N VAL A 34 -4.47 -1.28 16.52
CA VAL A 34 -5.39 -2.06 15.69
C VAL A 34 -6.34 -2.89 16.55
N PHE A 35 -5.82 -3.57 17.58
CA PHE A 35 -6.59 -4.57 18.35
C PHE A 35 -7.40 -3.99 19.50
N SER A 36 -7.08 -2.79 19.96
CA SER A 36 -7.85 -2.15 21.07
C SER A 36 -9.26 -1.74 20.66
N GLN A 37 -9.56 -1.68 19.37
CA GLN A 37 -10.83 -1.18 18.85
C GLN A 37 -11.81 -2.27 18.37
N GLY A 38 -11.50 -3.55 18.52
CA GLY A 38 -12.41 -4.62 18.09
C GLY A 38 -11.79 -6.00 17.92
N LYS A 39 -12.57 -6.92 17.36
CA LYS A 39 -12.14 -8.29 17.05
C LYS A 39 -11.46 -8.30 15.69
N TYR A 40 -10.14 -8.18 15.68
CA TYR A 40 -9.34 -8.27 14.47
C TYR A 40 -8.83 -9.69 14.27
N MET A 41 -8.88 -10.15 13.03
CA MET A 41 -8.32 -11.44 12.62
C MET A 41 -7.17 -11.21 11.65
N TYR A 42 -6.20 -12.07 11.71
CA TYR A 42 -5.14 -12.17 10.73
C TYR A 42 -5.73 -12.56 9.38
N LEU A 43 -5.41 -11.82 8.31
CA LEU A 43 -5.85 -12.08 6.95
C LEU A 43 -4.74 -12.61 6.06
N GLY A 44 -3.48 -12.25 6.33
CA GLY A 44 -2.32 -12.68 5.57
C GLY A 44 -1.07 -11.88 5.91
N ALA A 45 0.07 -12.37 5.41
CA ALA A 45 1.34 -11.66 5.45
C ALA A 45 2.04 -11.77 4.10
N GLY A 46 2.76 -10.72 3.73
CA GLY A 46 3.75 -10.70 2.67
C GLY A 46 5.17 -10.60 3.25
N ALA A 47 6.18 -10.47 2.37
CA ALA A 47 7.58 -10.36 2.77
C ALA A 47 7.82 -9.19 3.75
N TYR A 48 7.06 -8.12 3.63
CA TYR A 48 7.31 -6.85 4.30
C TYR A 48 6.20 -6.38 5.24
N GLY A 49 5.20 -7.21 5.54
CA GLY A 49 4.14 -6.78 6.43
C GLY A 49 3.00 -7.76 6.59
N THR A 50 2.16 -7.47 7.57
CA THR A 50 1.03 -8.30 7.99
C THR A 50 -0.26 -7.53 7.85
N VAL A 51 -1.32 -8.19 7.39
CA VAL A 51 -2.64 -7.58 7.20
C VAL A 51 -3.65 -8.19 8.19
N TYR A 52 -4.37 -7.32 8.86
CA TYR A 52 -5.44 -7.66 9.79
C TYR A 52 -6.75 -7.00 9.35
N GLY A 53 -7.86 -7.67 9.58
CA GLY A 53 -9.20 -7.14 9.30
C GLY A 53 -10.16 -7.40 10.42
N CYS A 54 -11.21 -6.58 10.51
CA CYS A 54 -12.34 -6.79 11.41
C CYS A 54 -13.52 -7.33 10.59
N SER A 55 -14.26 -8.31 11.17
CA SER A 55 -15.45 -8.86 10.52
C SER A 55 -16.54 -7.80 10.29
N ASP A 56 -16.59 -6.82 11.16
CA ASP A 56 -17.69 -5.85 11.25
C ASP A 56 -17.43 -4.57 10.43
N THR A 57 -16.29 -4.49 9.74
CA THR A 57 -15.91 -3.32 8.94
C THR A 57 -15.30 -3.72 7.59
N ASN A 58 -15.44 -2.83 6.63
CA ASN A 58 -14.77 -2.92 5.33
C ASN A 58 -13.35 -2.32 5.36
N ILE A 59 -12.71 -2.31 6.54
CA ILE A 59 -11.37 -1.76 6.73
C ILE A 59 -10.42 -2.89 7.07
N VAL A 60 -9.23 -2.83 6.48
CA VAL A 60 -8.08 -3.66 6.84
C VAL A 60 -6.91 -2.77 7.25
N TYR A 61 -6.01 -3.35 8.05
CA TYR A 61 -4.81 -2.67 8.55
C TYR A 61 -3.58 -3.44 8.10
N LYS A 62 -2.74 -2.81 7.27
CA LYS A 62 -1.40 -3.33 6.95
C LYS A 62 -0.42 -2.75 7.97
N ILE A 63 0.33 -3.63 8.64
CA ILE A 63 1.37 -3.30 9.61
C ILE A 63 2.69 -3.81 9.07
N GLY A 64 3.73 -2.99 9.12
CA GLY A 64 5.07 -3.39 8.68
C GLY A 64 6.14 -2.45 9.19
N ASP A 65 7.40 -2.87 9.03
CA ASP A 65 8.57 -2.07 9.32
C ASP A 65 8.73 -0.95 8.28
N THR A 66 9.11 0.26 8.72
CA THR A 66 9.22 1.41 7.80
C THR A 66 10.48 1.38 6.95
N GLU A 67 11.56 0.78 7.43
CA GLU A 67 12.84 0.69 6.71
C GLU A 67 12.74 -0.34 5.57
N LEU A 68 12.09 -1.47 5.87
CA LEU A 68 11.86 -2.53 4.87
C LEU A 68 10.77 -2.17 3.85
N ASN A 69 9.96 -1.14 4.11
CA ASN A 69 8.79 -0.77 3.29
C ASN A 69 8.86 0.66 2.75
N THR A 70 10.03 1.18 2.46
CA THR A 70 10.19 2.55 1.95
C THR A 70 9.44 2.78 0.64
N SER A 71 9.44 1.76 -0.24
CA SER A 71 8.73 1.76 -1.52
C SER A 71 7.23 1.81 -1.33
N TYR A 72 6.67 0.92 -0.51
CA TYR A 72 5.25 0.93 -0.17
C TYR A 72 4.80 2.24 0.47
N LEU A 73 5.57 2.77 1.42
CA LEU A 73 5.25 4.07 2.05
C LEU A 73 5.35 5.24 1.07
N SER A 74 6.19 5.15 0.04
CA SER A 74 6.23 6.12 -1.06
C SER A 74 4.93 6.08 -1.86
N TYR A 75 4.40 4.89 -2.13
CA TYR A 75 3.09 4.70 -2.75
C TYR A 75 1.95 5.26 -1.88
N VAL A 76 1.89 4.89 -0.60
CA VAL A 76 0.89 5.42 0.35
C VAL A 76 0.91 6.95 0.41
N ARG A 77 2.08 7.58 0.34
CA ARG A 77 2.21 9.04 0.28
C ARG A 77 1.63 9.66 -0.98
N GLU A 78 1.81 9.04 -2.14
CA GLU A 78 1.19 9.54 -3.36
C GLU A 78 -0.34 9.37 -3.33
N LEU A 79 -0.83 8.25 -2.78
CA LEU A 79 -2.26 8.05 -2.56
C LEU A 79 -2.86 9.11 -1.62
N SER A 80 -2.12 9.53 -0.58
CA SER A 80 -2.59 10.57 0.35
C SER A 80 -2.81 11.94 -0.28
N ARG A 81 -2.26 12.17 -1.47
CA ARG A 81 -2.36 13.44 -2.21
C ARG A 81 -3.53 13.46 -3.19
N LEU A 82 -4.18 12.32 -3.41
CA LEU A 82 -5.34 12.26 -4.28
C LEU A 82 -6.48 13.11 -3.69
N LYS A 83 -7.03 13.97 -4.51
CA LYS A 83 -8.23 14.75 -4.17
C LYS A 83 -9.49 13.91 -4.30
N GLU A 84 -9.52 13.07 -5.32
CA GLU A 84 -10.65 12.20 -5.67
C GLU A 84 -10.18 10.72 -5.69
N PRO A 85 -11.03 9.78 -5.28
CA PRO A 85 -10.73 8.36 -5.39
C PRO A 85 -10.49 7.94 -6.85
N ASN A 86 -9.56 7.01 -7.04
CA ASN A 86 -9.34 6.39 -8.35
C ASN A 86 -9.69 4.90 -8.26
N LYS A 87 -10.48 4.39 -9.22
CA LYS A 87 -10.97 3.01 -9.16
C LYS A 87 -9.88 1.93 -9.25
N PHE A 88 -8.71 2.25 -9.80
CA PHE A 88 -7.57 1.35 -9.92
C PHE A 88 -6.61 1.40 -8.72
N LEU A 89 -6.83 2.32 -7.79
CA LEU A 89 -5.98 2.54 -6.63
C LEU A 89 -6.78 2.29 -5.34
N PRO A 90 -6.15 1.76 -4.26
CA PRO A 90 -6.86 1.50 -3.02
C PRO A 90 -7.26 2.80 -2.32
N THR A 91 -8.41 2.76 -1.67
CA THR A 91 -8.82 3.82 -0.76
C THR A 91 -8.06 3.67 0.55
N ILE A 92 -7.25 4.67 0.88
CA ILE A 92 -6.54 4.75 2.16
C ILE A 92 -7.29 5.69 3.10
N TYR A 93 -7.61 5.20 4.28
CA TYR A 93 -8.30 5.99 5.32
C TYR A 93 -7.36 6.70 6.26
N GLY A 94 -6.14 6.18 6.43
CA GLY A 94 -5.13 6.78 7.26
C GLY A 94 -3.81 6.00 7.28
N CYS A 95 -2.76 6.67 7.74
CA CYS A 95 -1.46 6.06 7.97
C CYS A 95 -0.84 6.65 9.24
N LYS A 96 -0.37 5.79 10.14
CA LYS A 96 0.40 6.18 11.33
C LYS A 96 1.75 5.49 11.32
N ILE A 97 2.78 6.22 11.71
CA ILE A 97 4.14 5.70 11.89
C ILE A 97 4.48 5.81 13.36
N PHE A 98 4.80 4.68 13.97
CA PHE A 98 5.24 4.56 15.37
C PHE A 98 6.76 4.53 15.38
N LYS A 99 7.38 5.37 16.22
CA LYS A 99 8.85 5.46 16.34
C LYS A 99 9.28 5.28 17.78
N TYR A 100 10.26 4.40 17.98
CA TYR A 100 10.97 4.21 19.23
C TYR A 100 12.46 3.98 18.96
N GLY A 101 13.30 4.93 19.37
CA GLY A 101 14.73 4.86 19.05
C GLY A 101 14.99 4.81 17.55
N ARG A 102 15.62 3.74 17.08
CA ARG A 102 15.88 3.45 15.66
C ARG A 102 14.76 2.66 14.99
N GLU A 103 13.92 2.00 15.77
CA GLU A 103 12.84 1.18 15.25
C GLU A 103 11.66 2.03 14.84
N SER A 104 11.01 1.65 13.76
CA SER A 104 9.76 2.28 13.38
C SER A 104 8.87 1.33 12.57
N HIS A 105 7.57 1.33 12.92
CA HIS A 105 6.55 0.55 12.25
C HIS A 105 5.44 1.47 11.75
N PHE A 106 4.82 1.09 10.65
CA PHE A 106 3.64 1.78 10.13
C PHE A 106 2.38 0.95 10.32
N VAL A 107 1.27 1.66 10.41
CA VAL A 107 -0.09 1.10 10.28
C VAL A 107 -0.80 1.89 9.20
N VAL A 108 -1.22 1.22 8.14
CA VAL A 108 -2.05 1.78 7.09
C VAL A 108 -3.45 1.20 7.18
N ALA A 109 -4.44 2.05 7.40
CA ALA A 109 -5.85 1.69 7.33
C ALA A 109 -6.35 1.89 5.90
N MET A 110 -6.86 0.83 5.28
CA MET A 110 -7.35 0.87 3.90
C MET A 110 -8.63 0.06 3.72
N GLU A 111 -9.26 0.23 2.57
CA GLU A 111 -10.41 -0.59 2.22
C GLU A 111 -10.08 -2.07 2.16
N ARG A 112 -11.06 -2.90 2.50
CA ARG A 112 -10.95 -4.35 2.36
C ARG A 112 -11.25 -4.74 0.92
N LEU A 113 -10.23 -5.27 0.27
CA LEU A 113 -10.31 -5.84 -1.06
C LEU A 113 -10.32 -7.37 -0.95
N ARG A 114 -10.68 -8.05 -2.02
CA ARG A 114 -10.63 -9.51 -2.10
C ARG A 114 -9.55 -9.94 -3.09
N PRO A 115 -8.96 -11.12 -2.94
CA PRO A 115 -8.07 -11.69 -3.95
C PRO A 115 -8.77 -11.77 -5.30
N GLY A 116 -8.03 -11.44 -6.36
CA GLY A 116 -8.50 -11.67 -7.72
C GLY A 116 -8.34 -13.12 -8.13
N SER A 117 -9.17 -13.55 -9.05
CA SER A 117 -9.10 -14.90 -9.62
C SER A 117 -9.65 -14.95 -11.04
N GLY A 118 -9.20 -15.95 -11.79
CA GLY A 118 -9.67 -16.20 -13.15
C GLY A 118 -8.84 -15.52 -14.23
N HIS A 119 -8.94 -16.05 -15.44
CA HIS A 119 -8.08 -15.69 -16.57
C HIS A 119 -8.19 -14.21 -16.96
N ALA A 120 -9.41 -13.67 -16.94
CA ALA A 120 -9.65 -12.25 -17.24
C ALA A 120 -8.96 -11.30 -16.24
N PHE A 121 -8.89 -11.70 -14.96
CA PHE A 121 -8.18 -10.93 -13.93
C PHE A 121 -6.66 -10.93 -14.19
N TYR A 122 -6.06 -12.09 -14.43
CA TYR A 122 -4.62 -12.22 -14.69
C TYR A 122 -4.21 -11.46 -15.95
N ASN A 123 -4.96 -11.62 -17.05
CA ASN A 123 -4.69 -10.87 -18.28
C ASN A 123 -4.77 -9.34 -18.09
N ALA A 124 -5.67 -8.86 -17.26
CA ALA A 124 -5.79 -7.42 -17.01
C ALA A 124 -4.65 -6.91 -16.11
N ALA A 125 -4.21 -7.72 -15.13
CA ALA A 125 -3.05 -7.40 -14.29
C ALA A 125 -1.77 -7.34 -15.13
N ASP A 126 -1.55 -8.33 -16.01
CA ASP A 126 -0.38 -8.38 -16.89
C ASP A 126 -0.35 -7.17 -17.85
N LYS A 127 -1.47 -6.84 -18.49
CA LYS A 127 -1.56 -5.65 -19.36
C LYS A 127 -1.26 -4.34 -18.61
N PHE A 128 -1.69 -4.24 -17.35
CA PHE A 128 -1.38 -3.05 -16.56
C PHE A 128 0.12 -2.98 -16.24
N GLY A 129 0.73 -4.14 -15.96
CA GLY A 129 2.17 -4.29 -15.76
C GLY A 129 2.96 -3.85 -16.99
N GLU A 130 2.59 -4.33 -18.18
CA GLU A 130 3.20 -3.94 -19.45
C GLU A 130 3.14 -2.41 -19.66
N ILE A 131 2.00 -1.78 -19.44
CA ILE A 131 1.84 -0.33 -19.61
C ILE A 131 2.79 0.46 -18.68
N LEU A 132 3.00 -0.01 -17.45
CA LEU A 132 3.88 0.67 -16.51
C LEU A 132 5.36 0.47 -16.85
N GLN A 133 5.76 -0.71 -17.34
CA GLN A 133 7.14 -1.04 -17.68
C GLN A 133 7.60 -0.39 -19.00
N HIS A 134 6.76 -0.37 -20.02
CA HIS A 134 7.11 0.17 -21.34
C HIS A 134 7.42 1.67 -21.35
N ASP A 135 6.91 2.42 -20.39
CA ASP A 135 7.07 3.87 -20.36
C ASP A 135 8.36 4.34 -19.64
N GLU A 136 9.20 3.40 -19.17
CA GLU A 136 10.51 3.73 -18.57
C GLU A 136 11.63 3.84 -19.62
N THR A 137 11.48 3.19 -20.79
CA THR A 137 12.54 3.08 -21.79
C THR A 137 12.45 4.08 -22.93
N GLU A 138 11.32 4.75 -23.13
CA GLU A 138 11.14 5.70 -24.24
C GLU A 138 10.55 7.03 -23.79
N THR A 139 11.42 8.04 -23.72
CA THR A 139 11.12 9.47 -23.53
C THR A 139 10.41 10.10 -24.74
N ASN A 140 9.67 9.36 -25.51
CA ASN A 140 8.91 9.92 -26.63
C ASN A 140 7.50 10.31 -26.19
N THR A 141 7.33 11.61 -25.91
CA THR A 141 6.04 12.24 -25.63
C THR A 141 4.97 11.98 -26.71
N SER A 142 5.35 11.56 -27.92
CA SER A 142 4.45 11.20 -29.01
C SER A 142 3.69 9.90 -28.76
N ASP A 143 4.32 8.88 -28.15
CA ASP A 143 3.68 7.59 -27.90
C ASP A 143 2.73 7.65 -26.70
N LEU A 144 3.06 8.45 -25.70
CA LEU A 144 2.15 8.80 -24.61
C LEU A 144 0.88 9.52 -25.12
N LEU A 145 1.00 10.38 -26.12
CA LEU A 145 -0.14 11.06 -26.75
C LEU A 145 -1.04 10.07 -27.50
N GLY A 146 -0.47 9.06 -28.17
CA GLY A 146 -1.21 8.01 -28.84
C GLY A 146 -1.99 7.12 -27.86
N ILE A 147 -1.35 6.72 -26.76
CA ILE A 147 -1.98 5.93 -25.68
C ILE A 147 -3.03 6.76 -24.93
N GLN A 148 -2.79 8.04 -24.68
CA GLN A 148 -3.72 8.94 -24.00
C GLN A 148 -5.04 9.15 -24.75
N GLN A 149 -5.06 9.01 -26.08
CA GLN A 149 -6.29 9.10 -26.88
C GLN A 149 -7.18 7.87 -26.75
N ILE A 150 -6.62 6.72 -26.36
CA ILE A 150 -7.34 5.43 -26.32
C ILE A 150 -7.71 5.02 -24.90
N MET A 151 -6.97 5.46 -23.88
CA MET A 151 -7.19 5.04 -22.49
C MET A 151 -8.14 5.96 -21.71
N PRO A 152 -9.02 5.38 -20.88
CA PRO A 152 -9.83 6.18 -19.96
C PRO A 152 -8.95 7.06 -19.05
N LYS A 153 -9.36 8.30 -18.84
CA LYS A 153 -8.66 9.26 -17.97
C LYS A 153 -8.29 8.67 -16.60
N THR A 154 -9.15 7.84 -16.04
CA THR A 154 -8.92 7.18 -14.75
C THR A 154 -7.71 6.25 -14.74
N VAL A 155 -7.40 5.57 -15.86
CA VAL A 155 -6.20 4.74 -16.02
C VAL A 155 -4.97 5.64 -16.08
N ILE A 156 -5.01 6.68 -16.91
CA ILE A 156 -3.92 7.65 -17.03
C ILE A 156 -3.57 8.29 -15.68
N ASP A 157 -4.59 8.67 -14.91
CA ASP A 157 -4.38 9.27 -13.59
C ASP A 157 -3.79 8.26 -12.59
N ALA A 158 -4.19 6.97 -12.64
CA ALA A 158 -3.58 5.92 -11.85
C ALA A 158 -2.10 5.72 -12.21
N VAL A 159 -1.76 5.61 -13.50
CA VAL A 159 -0.39 5.49 -13.99
C VAL A 159 0.48 6.66 -13.50
N LYS A 160 -0.02 7.90 -13.58
CA LYS A 160 0.71 9.07 -13.06
C LYS A 160 1.00 8.99 -11.56
N VAL A 161 0.08 8.46 -10.77
CA VAL A 161 0.29 8.25 -9.32
C VAL A 161 1.38 7.21 -9.09
N LEU A 162 1.30 6.09 -9.78
CA LEU A 162 2.25 4.99 -9.67
C LEU A 162 3.66 5.42 -10.06
N LYS A 163 3.83 6.14 -11.18
CA LYS A 163 5.13 6.68 -11.61
C LYS A 163 5.73 7.68 -10.60
N ARG A 164 4.91 8.56 -10.01
CA ARG A 164 5.40 9.45 -8.95
C ARG A 164 5.83 8.67 -7.70
N ALA A 165 5.08 7.62 -7.36
CA ALA A 165 5.42 6.74 -6.24
C ALA A 165 6.75 6.02 -6.50
N TYR A 166 6.92 5.44 -7.67
CA TYR A 166 8.16 4.79 -8.11
C TYR A 166 9.35 5.75 -8.09
N LYS A 167 9.24 6.92 -8.73
CA LYS A 167 10.29 7.95 -8.71
C LYS A 167 10.68 8.35 -7.28
N ARG A 168 9.72 8.41 -6.36
CA ARG A 168 9.97 8.70 -4.94
C ARG A 168 10.65 7.54 -4.24
N ALA A 169 10.27 6.30 -4.54
CA ALA A 169 10.89 5.10 -4.00
C ALA A 169 12.36 5.03 -4.46
N SER A 170 12.61 5.11 -5.76
CA SER A 170 13.94 5.06 -6.37
C SER A 170 14.88 6.19 -5.87
N SER A 171 14.33 7.36 -5.52
CA SER A 171 15.15 8.44 -4.93
C SER A 171 15.63 8.14 -3.50
N LYS A 172 15.07 7.13 -2.83
CA LYS A 172 15.41 6.74 -1.46
C LYS A 172 16.07 5.38 -1.39
N ASN A 173 15.71 4.50 -2.28
CA ASN A 173 16.21 3.14 -2.41
C ASN A 173 16.54 2.93 -3.90
N MET A 174 17.84 2.81 -4.21
CA MET A 174 18.29 2.60 -5.60
C MET A 174 17.86 1.25 -6.18
N ASP A 175 17.49 0.31 -5.31
CA ASP A 175 17.04 -1.04 -5.68
C ASP A 175 15.51 -1.13 -5.80
N ALA A 176 14.79 0.00 -5.79
CA ALA A 176 13.35 -0.02 -5.97
C ALA A 176 12.99 -0.51 -7.38
N GLU A 177 12.14 -1.53 -7.45
CA GLU A 177 11.68 -2.15 -8.69
C GLU A 177 10.15 -2.20 -8.76
N TRP A 178 9.62 -2.33 -9.99
CA TRP A 178 8.21 -2.61 -10.16
C TRP A 178 7.89 -4.04 -9.70
N ASP A 179 6.94 -4.16 -8.77
CA ASP A 179 6.44 -5.44 -8.26
C ASP A 179 5.00 -5.66 -8.74
N LEU A 180 4.85 -5.89 -10.02
CA LEU A 180 3.55 -5.94 -10.73
C LEU A 180 3.05 -7.37 -10.95
N HIS A 181 3.44 -8.31 -10.10
CA HIS A 181 2.89 -9.65 -10.16
C HIS A 181 1.42 -9.67 -9.69
N HIS A 182 0.68 -10.69 -10.12
CA HIS A 182 -0.78 -10.80 -9.87
C HIS A 182 -1.18 -10.75 -8.38
N GLY A 183 -0.28 -11.11 -7.45
CA GLY A 183 -0.52 -11.02 -6.01
C GLY A 183 -0.67 -9.58 -5.49
N ASN A 184 -0.14 -8.59 -6.23
CA ASN A 184 -0.23 -7.17 -5.91
C ASN A 184 -1.44 -6.47 -6.56
N PHE A 185 -2.30 -7.25 -7.18
CA PHE A 185 -3.59 -6.81 -7.69
C PHE A 185 -4.72 -7.50 -6.91
N MET A 186 -5.73 -6.74 -6.55
CA MET A 186 -6.90 -7.22 -5.83
C MET A 186 -8.19 -6.71 -6.50
N MET A 187 -9.33 -7.19 -6.03
CA MET A 187 -10.63 -6.84 -6.58
C MET A 187 -11.45 -6.01 -5.60
N ARG A 188 -11.99 -4.90 -6.08
CA ARG A 188 -13.09 -4.17 -5.43
C ARG A 188 -14.41 -4.60 -6.08
N GLY A 189 -15.32 -5.13 -5.24
CA GLY A 189 -16.57 -5.67 -5.77
C GLY A 189 -16.36 -6.83 -6.73
N LYS A 190 -17.11 -6.85 -7.82
CA LYS A 190 -17.07 -7.96 -8.78
C LYS A 190 -16.05 -7.78 -9.90
N ASN A 191 -15.80 -6.55 -10.33
CA ASN A 191 -15.15 -6.29 -11.63
C ASN A 191 -14.07 -5.18 -11.60
N GLU A 192 -13.78 -4.56 -10.45
CA GLU A 192 -12.79 -3.50 -10.40
C GLU A 192 -11.45 -4.03 -9.90
N ILE A 193 -10.43 -3.94 -10.73
CA ILE A 193 -9.05 -4.28 -10.38
C ILE A 193 -8.41 -3.11 -9.66
N VAL A 194 -7.75 -3.39 -8.55
CA VAL A 194 -7.07 -2.42 -7.70
C VAL A 194 -5.62 -2.85 -7.49
N ILE A 195 -4.68 -1.93 -7.69
CA ILE A 195 -3.25 -2.15 -7.51
C ILE A 195 -2.91 -1.82 -6.06
N THR A 196 -2.43 -2.81 -5.30
CA THR A 196 -2.26 -2.67 -3.84
C THR A 196 -0.83 -2.45 -3.40
N ASP A 197 0.15 -3.06 -4.04
CA ASP A 197 1.57 -3.02 -3.66
C ASP A 197 2.48 -3.06 -4.90
N PRO A 198 2.57 -1.98 -5.68
CA PRO A 198 3.17 -2.01 -7.02
C PRO A 198 4.69 -1.90 -7.07
N ILE A 199 5.37 -1.67 -5.92
CA ILE A 199 6.79 -1.33 -5.88
C ILE A 199 7.47 -2.07 -4.72
N ALA A 200 8.50 -2.86 -5.03
CA ALA A 200 9.36 -3.53 -4.05
C ALA A 200 10.58 -2.68 -3.68
#